data_eb4600cfff4bb4304a588e865fda4351
#
_entry.id   eb4600cfff4bb4304a588e865fda4351
#
_cell.length_a   1.000
_cell.length_b   1.000
_cell.length_c   1.000
_cell.angle_alpha   90.00
_cell.angle_beta   90.00
_cell.angle_gamma   90.00
#
_symmetry.space_group_name_H-M   'P 1'
#
loop_
_entity.id
_entity.type
_entity.pdbx_description
1 polymer ?
#
loop_
_entity_poly.entity_id
_entity_poly.type
_entity_poly.pdbx_seq_one_letter_code
_entity_poly.pdbx_strand_id
1 'polypeptide(L)'
;MHTKQLTDATVCRTNFTPMNATNFTLNLHGKLYPLNEPQIMGIVNVTPDSFYAESRTFSEQTICDRIEKLMADGADMLDIGAYSSRSGADDVSPEEEMNRLRMGLRCVRKLFPDVPVSVDTFRADVAKMAVEEEGADIINDIAGGMMDRQMFRTVAKLGVPYILMHMQGTPKTMQLAPHYENVRREVMLYFAERIDRLHQMGAKDIIVDPGFGFGKTIEHNYDLMAHLEDFHELNRPVLVGISRKSMIYKLLGGTPQTSLNGTTVLHTVSLEKGAHILRVHDVKEAVEAKRIFMAMQQFK
;
A
#
# COMPACT_ATOMS: atom_id res chain seq x y z
N MET A 1 20.75 44.14 -26.81
CA MET A 1 20.74 42.68 -26.60
C MET A 1 20.78 42.44 -25.11
N HIS A 2 19.64 42.20 -24.46
CA HIS A 2 19.56 41.89 -23.03
C HIS A 2 18.78 40.59 -22.88
N THR A 3 19.49 39.53 -22.62
CA THR A 3 18.95 38.22 -22.18
C THR A 3 18.53 38.36 -20.73
N LYS A 4 17.23 38.39 -20.46
CA LYS A 4 16.70 38.23 -19.10
C LYS A 4 16.63 36.72 -18.76
N GLN A 5 17.44 36.31 -17.81
CA GLN A 5 17.31 35.06 -17.11
C GLN A 5 16.01 35.07 -16.31
N LEU A 6 15.20 34.05 -16.50
CA LEU A 6 14.06 33.72 -15.64
C LEU A 6 14.60 32.99 -14.43
N THR A 7 14.70 33.68 -13.31
CA THR A 7 15.06 33.13 -12.00
C THR A 7 13.81 32.83 -11.20
N ASP A 8 13.84 31.65 -10.59
CA ASP A 8 13.12 31.22 -9.38
C ASP A 8 11.62 31.56 -9.25
N ALA A 9 10.82 30.58 -9.60
CA ALA A 9 9.47 30.45 -9.05
C ALA A 9 9.58 29.92 -7.60
N THR A 10 9.61 30.83 -6.63
CA THR A 10 9.39 30.55 -5.22
C THR A 10 7.99 29.97 -5.08
N VAL A 11 7.89 28.65 -4.93
CA VAL A 11 6.63 27.99 -4.61
C VAL A 11 6.23 28.44 -3.20
N CYS A 12 5.25 29.33 -3.15
CA CYS A 12 4.63 29.78 -1.93
C CYS A 12 3.96 28.57 -1.27
N ARG A 13 4.54 28.05 -0.18
CA ARG A 13 3.92 27.04 0.66
C ARG A 13 2.80 27.69 1.46
N THR A 14 1.60 27.75 0.88
CA THR A 14 0.40 28.08 1.64
C THR A 14 0.02 26.89 2.49
N ASN A 15 -0.20 27.11 3.79
CA ASN A 15 -0.74 26.12 4.71
C ASN A 15 -2.17 25.77 4.29
N PHE A 16 -2.29 24.67 3.58
CA PHE A 16 -3.56 24.19 3.04
C PHE A 16 -4.15 23.15 3.99
N THR A 17 -5.34 23.39 4.51
CA THR A 17 -6.17 22.42 5.23
C THR A 17 -7.29 22.00 4.30
N PRO A 18 -7.27 20.79 3.71
CA PRO A 18 -8.39 20.30 2.90
C PRO A 18 -9.64 20.15 3.76
N MET A 19 -10.78 20.51 3.23
CA MET A 19 -12.05 20.63 3.95
C MET A 19 -12.64 19.30 4.49
N ASN A 20 -11.97 18.15 4.39
CA ASN A 20 -12.37 16.86 5.01
C ASN A 20 -11.16 15.95 5.32
N ALA A 21 -9.93 16.45 5.34
CA ALA A 21 -8.79 15.64 5.73
C ALA A 21 -8.70 15.61 7.27
N THR A 22 -9.12 14.52 7.87
CA THR A 22 -8.62 14.16 9.20
C THR A 22 -7.10 14.08 9.09
N ASN A 23 -6.40 14.98 9.81
CA ASN A 23 -4.94 15.00 9.84
C ASN A 23 -4.47 13.78 10.61
N PHE A 24 -4.18 12.69 9.92
CA PHE A 24 -3.59 11.51 10.54
C PHE A 24 -2.07 11.67 10.65
N THR A 25 -1.53 11.06 11.69
CA THR A 25 -0.09 11.00 11.92
C THR A 25 0.25 9.56 12.29
N LEU A 26 1.29 9.01 11.69
CA LEU A 26 1.83 7.70 12.01
C LEU A 26 3.05 7.86 12.93
N ASN A 27 3.24 6.94 13.85
CA ASN A 27 4.46 6.86 14.65
C ASN A 27 5.44 5.87 14.02
N LEU A 28 6.45 6.37 13.34
CA LEU A 28 7.52 5.59 12.74
C LEU A 28 8.73 5.61 13.68
N HIS A 29 8.87 4.58 14.54
CA HIS A 29 9.96 4.46 15.52
C HIS A 29 10.17 5.72 16.39
N GLY A 30 9.08 6.30 16.88
CA GLY A 30 9.12 7.51 17.73
C GLY A 30 9.16 8.84 16.95
N LYS A 31 9.26 8.82 15.63
CA LYS A 31 9.13 10.00 14.77
C LYS A 31 7.68 10.12 14.28
N LEU A 32 7.09 11.30 14.41
CA LEU A 32 5.76 11.56 13.87
C LEU A 32 5.83 11.79 12.37
N TYR A 33 5.10 10.99 11.61
CA TYR A 33 4.98 11.07 10.15
C TYR A 33 3.57 11.51 9.77
N PRO A 34 3.36 12.79 9.38
CA PRO A 34 2.04 13.31 9.08
C PRO A 34 1.55 12.87 7.70
N LEU A 35 0.27 12.48 7.62
CA LEU A 35 -0.43 12.19 6.36
C LEU A 35 -1.24 13.42 5.90
N ASN A 36 -0.61 14.60 5.87
CA ASN A 36 -1.26 15.87 5.51
C ASN A 36 -1.62 15.97 4.02
N GLU A 37 -1.00 15.14 3.21
CA GLU A 37 -1.29 14.95 1.78
C GLU A 37 -1.22 13.45 1.42
N PRO A 38 -1.86 13.03 0.32
CA PRO A 38 -1.79 11.63 -0.10
C PRO A 38 -0.35 11.16 -0.31
N GLN A 39 -0.04 9.95 0.15
CA GLN A 39 1.28 9.34 0.02
C GLN A 39 1.30 8.31 -1.11
N ILE A 40 2.41 8.23 -1.83
CA ILE A 40 2.63 7.23 -2.87
C ILE A 40 3.55 6.14 -2.35
N MET A 41 2.99 4.93 -2.17
CA MET A 41 3.68 3.74 -1.69
C MET A 41 4.10 2.87 -2.88
N GLY A 42 5.39 2.84 -3.18
CA GLY A 42 5.96 2.06 -4.29
C GLY A 42 6.10 0.58 -3.93
N ILE A 43 5.62 -0.33 -4.80
CA ILE A 43 5.70 -1.79 -4.60
C ILE A 43 7.07 -2.33 -5.02
N VAL A 44 7.73 -3.02 -4.08
CA VAL A 44 8.97 -3.77 -4.31
C VAL A 44 8.73 -5.25 -4.07
N ASN A 45 8.52 -6.03 -5.14
CA ASN A 45 8.38 -7.48 -5.02
C ASN A 45 9.76 -8.14 -5.07
N VAL A 46 10.15 -8.81 -3.99
CA VAL A 46 11.40 -9.57 -3.89
C VAL A 46 11.14 -11.07 -4.11
N THR A 47 10.36 -11.40 -5.17
CA THR A 47 10.03 -12.77 -5.58
C THR A 47 10.75 -13.14 -6.89
N PRO A 48 11.17 -14.39 -7.10
CA PRO A 48 11.85 -14.83 -8.33
C PRO A 48 11.06 -14.54 -9.60
N ASP A 49 9.73 -14.63 -9.54
CA ASP A 49 8.82 -14.43 -10.69
C ASP A 49 8.64 -12.96 -11.08
N SER A 50 9.12 -12.02 -10.27
CA SER A 50 8.96 -10.58 -10.51
C SER A 50 9.96 -10.02 -11.51
N PHE A 51 11.02 -10.76 -11.80
CA PHE A 51 12.10 -10.39 -12.70
C PHE A 51 12.27 -11.48 -13.76
N TYR A 52 11.96 -11.20 -15.01
CA TYR A 52 12.05 -11.99 -16.23
C TYR A 52 12.51 -13.46 -16.12
N ALA A 53 11.76 -14.36 -16.77
CA ALA A 53 11.93 -15.83 -16.75
C ALA A 53 13.30 -16.37 -17.20
N GLU A 54 14.23 -15.55 -17.68
CA GLU A 54 15.54 -15.96 -18.16
C GLU A 54 16.69 -15.86 -17.15
N SER A 55 16.52 -15.15 -16.03
CA SER A 55 17.55 -15.08 -14.98
C SER A 55 17.03 -15.61 -13.66
N ARG A 56 17.31 -16.88 -13.38
CA ARG A 56 17.10 -17.51 -12.06
C ARG A 56 18.07 -16.98 -10.98
N THR A 57 18.82 -15.94 -11.26
CA THR A 57 19.70 -15.25 -10.32
C THR A 57 19.01 -13.96 -9.87
N PHE A 58 18.31 -14.10 -8.78
CA PHE A 58 17.81 -12.99 -7.98
C PHE A 58 19.02 -12.20 -7.48
N SER A 59 19.35 -11.07 -8.09
CA SER A 59 20.51 -10.29 -7.66
C SER A 59 20.05 -9.13 -6.77
N GLU A 60 20.78 -8.91 -5.69
CA GLU A 60 20.65 -7.71 -4.85
C GLU A 60 20.65 -6.44 -5.71
N GLN A 61 21.45 -6.41 -6.77
CA GLN A 61 21.52 -5.28 -7.69
C GLN A 61 20.18 -4.96 -8.34
N THR A 62 19.44 -5.97 -8.82
CA THR A 62 18.14 -5.76 -9.46
C THR A 62 17.09 -5.17 -8.49
N ILE A 63 17.16 -5.58 -7.20
CA ILE A 63 16.31 -5.01 -6.17
C ILE A 63 16.70 -3.55 -5.91
N CYS A 64 17.99 -3.28 -5.77
CA CYS A 64 18.50 -1.93 -5.57
C CYS A 64 18.13 -1.01 -6.74
N ASP A 65 18.32 -1.43 -7.99
CA ASP A 65 17.94 -0.67 -9.19
C ASP A 65 16.43 -0.35 -9.21
N ARG A 66 15.61 -1.33 -8.79
CA ARG A 66 14.16 -1.11 -8.68
C ARG A 66 13.82 -0.08 -7.62
N ILE A 67 14.45 -0.15 -6.45
CA ILE A 67 14.27 0.80 -5.36
C ILE A 67 14.69 2.20 -5.81
N GLU A 68 15.88 2.35 -6.39
CA GLU A 68 16.37 3.63 -6.93
C GLU A 68 15.39 4.23 -7.93
N LYS A 69 14.87 3.40 -8.86
CA LYS A 69 13.86 3.85 -9.83
C LYS A 69 12.59 4.35 -9.15
N LEU A 70 12.01 3.62 -8.20
CA LEU A 70 10.79 4.04 -7.51
C LEU A 70 10.99 5.35 -6.75
N MET A 71 12.13 5.51 -6.09
CA MET A 71 12.47 6.75 -5.39
C MET A 71 12.71 7.92 -6.33
N ALA A 72 13.40 7.69 -7.45
CA ALA A 72 13.59 8.70 -8.50
C ALA A 72 12.26 9.11 -9.16
N ASP A 73 11.30 8.18 -9.30
CA ASP A 73 9.95 8.44 -9.80
C ASP A 73 9.08 9.21 -8.76
N GLY A 74 9.54 9.35 -7.51
CA GLY A 74 8.93 10.17 -6.46
C GLY A 74 8.06 9.40 -5.47
N ALA A 75 8.37 8.14 -5.16
CA ALA A 75 7.71 7.41 -4.07
C ALA A 75 7.97 8.12 -2.73
N ASP A 76 6.91 8.24 -1.90
CA ASP A 76 7.01 8.78 -0.54
C ASP A 76 7.40 7.69 0.46
N MET A 77 7.05 6.43 0.17
CA MET A 77 7.36 5.24 0.97
C MET A 77 7.42 3.99 0.08
N LEU A 78 7.98 2.90 0.60
CA LEU A 78 8.12 1.63 -0.12
C LEU A 78 7.39 0.51 0.63
N ASP A 79 6.85 -0.47 -0.11
CA ASP A 79 6.25 -1.68 0.45
C ASP A 79 6.95 -2.92 -0.14
N ILE A 80 7.65 -3.67 0.71
CA ILE A 80 8.48 -4.81 0.29
C ILE A 80 7.73 -6.11 0.58
N GLY A 81 7.48 -6.91 -0.47
CA GLY A 81 6.83 -8.20 -0.36
C GLY A 81 7.67 -9.33 -0.95
N ALA A 82 7.82 -10.41 -0.19
CA ALA A 82 8.56 -11.61 -0.58
C ALA A 82 7.68 -12.82 -0.88
N TYR A 83 6.37 -12.68 -0.67
CA TYR A 83 5.35 -13.69 -0.94
C TYR A 83 4.44 -13.24 -2.07
N SER A 84 4.18 -14.09 -3.06
CA SER A 84 3.23 -13.77 -4.13
C SER A 84 1.82 -14.22 -3.74
N SER A 85 0.89 -13.27 -3.60
CA SER A 85 -0.53 -13.55 -3.37
C SER A 85 -1.32 -13.90 -4.63
N ARG A 86 -0.65 -14.03 -5.79
CA ARG A 86 -1.28 -14.42 -7.06
C ARG A 86 -1.74 -15.87 -6.99
N SER A 87 -2.92 -16.14 -7.58
CA SER A 87 -3.41 -17.52 -7.71
C SER A 87 -2.40 -18.37 -8.50
N GLY A 88 -2.02 -19.53 -7.95
CA GLY A 88 -1.05 -20.44 -8.58
C GLY A 88 0.42 -20.14 -8.28
N ALA A 89 0.75 -19.15 -7.47
CA ALA A 89 2.11 -18.94 -7.01
C ALA A 89 2.55 -20.06 -6.04
N ASP A 90 3.82 -20.44 -6.11
CA ASP A 90 4.43 -21.38 -5.18
C ASP A 90 4.40 -20.84 -3.74
N ASP A 91 4.23 -21.77 -2.79
CA ASP A 91 4.30 -21.44 -1.38
C ASP A 91 5.77 -21.17 -0.99
N VAL A 92 5.98 -20.14 -0.19
CA VAL A 92 7.30 -19.74 0.28
C VAL A 92 7.39 -20.03 1.77
N SER A 93 8.46 -20.73 2.21
CA SER A 93 8.68 -20.98 3.61
C SER A 93 8.93 -19.66 4.38
N PRO A 94 8.62 -19.61 5.70
CA PRO A 94 8.93 -18.42 6.50
C PRO A 94 10.40 -18.01 6.44
N GLU A 95 11.31 -18.98 6.45
CA GLU A 95 12.77 -18.74 6.38
C GLU A 95 13.18 -18.11 5.05
N GLU A 96 12.66 -18.62 3.95
CA GLU A 96 12.91 -18.06 2.62
C GLU A 96 12.31 -16.66 2.48
N GLU A 97 11.09 -16.43 2.99
CA GLU A 97 10.47 -15.11 3.04
C GLU A 97 11.34 -14.12 3.82
N MET A 98 11.81 -14.50 5.01
CA MET A 98 12.72 -13.69 5.83
C MET A 98 14.01 -13.36 5.08
N ASN A 99 14.63 -14.33 4.41
CA ASN A 99 15.88 -14.12 3.68
C ASN A 99 15.72 -13.11 2.53
N ARG A 100 14.63 -13.23 1.78
CA ARG A 100 14.30 -12.29 0.70
C ARG A 100 14.02 -10.89 1.23
N LEU A 101 13.24 -10.77 2.31
CA LEU A 101 12.94 -9.49 2.94
C LEU A 101 14.19 -8.80 3.49
N ARG A 102 15.09 -9.57 4.14
CA ARG A 102 16.39 -9.01 4.61
C ARG A 102 17.17 -8.37 3.49
N MET A 103 17.24 -9.03 2.33
CA MET A 103 17.95 -8.49 1.15
C MET A 103 17.30 -7.16 0.70
N GLY A 104 15.98 -7.12 0.56
CA GLY A 104 15.26 -5.91 0.16
C GLY A 104 15.40 -4.77 1.16
N LEU A 105 15.19 -5.06 2.46
CA LEU A 105 15.27 -4.07 3.54
C LEU A 105 16.67 -3.47 3.65
N ARG A 106 17.73 -4.29 3.60
CA ARG A 106 19.13 -3.81 3.63
C ARG A 106 19.44 -2.94 2.43
N CYS A 107 18.92 -3.29 1.25
CA CYS A 107 19.08 -2.47 0.05
C CYS A 107 18.44 -1.08 0.24
N VAL A 108 17.20 -1.01 0.78
CA VAL A 108 16.56 0.28 1.06
C VAL A 108 17.36 1.07 2.09
N ARG A 109 17.71 0.47 3.22
CA ARG A 109 18.42 1.20 4.29
C ARG A 109 19.81 1.69 3.87
N LYS A 110 20.48 0.97 2.97
CA LYS A 110 21.76 1.37 2.37
C LYS A 110 21.61 2.58 1.45
N LEU A 111 20.59 2.62 0.62
CA LEU A 111 20.40 3.65 -0.41
C LEU A 111 19.59 4.86 0.10
N PHE A 112 18.57 4.60 0.91
CA PHE A 112 17.59 5.58 1.39
C PHE A 112 17.27 5.33 2.88
N PRO A 113 18.19 5.65 3.83
CA PRO A 113 18.05 5.27 5.23
C PRO A 113 16.80 5.84 5.92
N ASP A 114 16.31 6.98 5.48
CA ASP A 114 15.19 7.70 6.11
C ASP A 114 13.83 7.47 5.45
N VAL A 115 13.77 6.70 4.32
CA VAL A 115 12.50 6.44 3.65
C VAL A 115 11.65 5.48 4.50
N PRO A 116 10.35 5.77 4.72
CA PRO A 116 9.46 4.83 5.37
C PRO A 116 9.32 3.52 4.58
N VAL A 117 9.48 2.38 5.27
CA VAL A 117 9.40 1.05 4.65
C VAL A 117 8.33 0.20 5.32
N SER A 118 7.40 -0.25 4.52
CA SER A 118 6.40 -1.26 4.86
C SER A 118 6.87 -2.65 4.44
N VAL A 119 6.48 -3.67 5.18
CA VAL A 119 6.70 -5.08 4.84
C VAL A 119 5.35 -5.78 4.66
N ASP A 120 5.12 -6.32 3.45
CA ASP A 120 3.94 -7.11 3.10
C ASP A 120 4.15 -8.56 3.56
N THR A 121 3.54 -8.90 4.69
CA THR A 121 3.55 -10.25 5.27
C THR A 121 2.33 -10.50 6.15
N PHE A 122 1.82 -11.73 6.12
CA PHE A 122 0.76 -12.22 7.00
C PHE A 122 1.30 -13.10 8.15
N ARG A 123 2.63 -13.20 8.31
CA ARG A 123 3.29 -14.04 9.33
C ARG A 123 3.87 -13.18 10.44
N ALA A 124 3.49 -13.47 11.67
CA ALA A 124 3.90 -12.72 12.86
C ALA A 124 5.42 -12.77 13.11
N ASP A 125 6.05 -13.94 12.89
CA ASP A 125 7.50 -14.09 13.07
C ASP A 125 8.29 -13.31 12.02
N VAL A 126 7.79 -13.26 10.77
CA VAL A 126 8.38 -12.48 9.69
C VAL A 126 8.24 -10.99 10.00
N ALA A 127 7.06 -10.53 10.43
CA ALA A 127 6.83 -9.15 10.86
C ALA A 127 7.76 -8.74 12.00
N LYS A 128 7.94 -9.62 12.98
CA LYS A 128 8.86 -9.38 14.10
C LYS A 128 10.29 -9.21 13.64
N MET A 129 10.80 -10.13 12.81
CA MET A 129 12.15 -10.04 12.22
C MET A 129 12.31 -8.74 11.43
N ALA A 130 11.36 -8.41 10.56
CA ALA A 130 11.44 -7.23 9.71
C ALA A 130 11.56 -5.93 10.52
N VAL A 131 10.85 -5.80 11.64
CA VAL A 131 10.86 -4.61 12.51
C VAL A 131 12.08 -4.62 13.45
N GLU A 132 12.28 -5.71 14.20
CA GLU A 132 13.29 -5.74 15.27
C GLU A 132 14.73 -5.87 14.73
N GLU A 133 14.94 -6.58 13.62
CA GLU A 133 16.28 -6.84 13.08
C GLU A 133 16.65 -5.93 11.91
N GLU A 134 15.69 -5.60 11.04
CA GLU A 134 15.96 -4.89 9.79
C GLU A 134 15.32 -3.48 9.74
N GLY A 135 14.62 -3.07 10.81
CA GLY A 135 14.11 -1.70 10.98
C GLY A 135 12.98 -1.31 10.01
N ALA A 136 12.08 -2.25 9.68
CA ALA A 136 10.86 -1.92 8.96
C ALA A 136 9.96 -1.02 9.80
N ASP A 137 9.33 -0.02 9.18
CA ASP A 137 8.53 0.99 9.87
C ASP A 137 7.05 0.61 9.99
N ILE A 138 6.51 -0.17 9.03
CA ILE A 138 5.09 -0.48 8.88
C ILE A 138 4.95 -1.97 8.57
N ILE A 139 3.90 -2.62 9.07
CA ILE A 139 3.52 -3.97 8.66
C ILE A 139 2.24 -3.91 7.84
N ASN A 140 2.28 -4.50 6.63
CA ASN A 140 1.16 -4.61 5.71
C ASN A 140 0.69 -6.08 5.68
N ASP A 141 -0.49 -6.36 6.25
CA ASP A 141 -1.04 -7.71 6.34
C ASP A 141 -2.28 -7.87 5.45
N ILE A 142 -2.07 -8.51 4.30
CA ILE A 142 -3.15 -8.80 3.34
C ILE A 142 -4.24 -9.74 3.89
N ALA A 143 -3.96 -10.46 4.98
CA ALA A 143 -4.89 -11.40 5.60
C ALA A 143 -5.61 -10.81 6.82
N GLY A 144 -5.27 -9.60 7.27
CA GLY A 144 -5.91 -8.93 8.40
C GLY A 144 -5.91 -9.76 9.68
N GLY A 145 -4.81 -10.44 9.98
CA GLY A 145 -4.63 -11.31 11.14
C GLY A 145 -5.33 -12.67 11.06
N MET A 146 -5.93 -13.03 9.90
CA MET A 146 -6.67 -14.29 9.77
C MET A 146 -5.76 -15.50 9.54
N MET A 147 -4.63 -15.33 8.87
CA MET A 147 -3.70 -16.42 8.55
C MET A 147 -2.71 -16.72 9.67
N ASP A 148 -2.45 -15.74 10.55
CA ASP A 148 -1.62 -15.92 11.75
C ASP A 148 -2.29 -15.29 12.97
N ARG A 149 -2.72 -16.14 13.93
CA ARG A 149 -3.39 -15.70 15.17
C ARG A 149 -2.52 -14.85 16.10
N GLN A 150 -1.19 -14.89 15.91
CA GLN A 150 -0.25 -14.08 16.70
C GLN A 150 -0.05 -12.66 16.12
N MET A 151 -0.45 -12.42 14.87
CA MET A 151 -0.18 -11.16 14.17
C MET A 151 -0.62 -9.94 14.98
N PHE A 152 -1.86 -9.88 15.44
CA PHE A 152 -2.38 -8.72 16.19
C PHE A 152 -1.59 -8.46 17.49
N ARG A 153 -1.27 -9.51 18.24
CA ARG A 153 -0.44 -9.38 19.45
C ARG A 153 0.97 -8.91 19.11
N THR A 154 1.53 -9.42 18.02
CA THR A 154 2.88 -9.08 17.57
C THR A 154 2.96 -7.60 17.17
N VAL A 155 2.08 -7.11 16.30
CA VAL A 155 2.11 -5.70 15.86
C VAL A 155 1.81 -4.73 17.00
N ALA A 156 0.90 -5.09 17.91
CA ALA A 156 0.62 -4.30 19.11
C ALA A 156 1.87 -4.18 20.00
N LYS A 157 2.65 -5.26 20.16
CA LYS A 157 3.90 -5.27 20.92
C LYS A 157 5.02 -4.51 20.22
N LEU A 158 5.13 -4.61 18.90
CA LEU A 158 6.11 -3.90 18.10
C LEU A 158 5.86 -2.38 18.09
N GLY A 159 4.60 -1.95 18.25
CA GLY A 159 4.22 -0.54 18.32
C GLY A 159 4.39 0.22 16.99
N VAL A 160 4.43 -0.49 15.87
CA VAL A 160 4.51 0.07 14.51
C VAL A 160 3.12 0.21 13.88
N PRO A 161 2.91 1.11 12.92
CA PRO A 161 1.70 1.17 12.13
C PRO A 161 1.40 -0.17 11.43
N TYR A 162 0.11 -0.50 11.38
CA TYR A 162 -0.38 -1.74 10.80
C TYR A 162 -1.41 -1.46 9.71
N ILE A 163 -1.13 -1.94 8.51
CA ILE A 163 -2.09 -1.92 7.41
C ILE A 163 -2.95 -3.18 7.52
N LEU A 164 -4.21 -2.96 7.88
CA LEU A 164 -5.23 -3.96 8.03
C LEU A 164 -6.01 -4.07 6.73
N MET A 165 -5.79 -5.13 5.94
CA MET A 165 -6.51 -5.35 4.70
C MET A 165 -7.68 -6.32 4.88
N HIS A 166 -8.76 -6.10 4.12
CA HIS A 166 -9.88 -7.02 4.02
C HIS A 166 -9.70 -8.00 2.85
N MET A 167 -9.81 -9.29 3.16
CA MET A 167 -9.87 -10.39 2.19
C MET A 167 -10.95 -11.40 2.59
N GLN A 168 -11.73 -11.91 1.64
CA GLN A 168 -12.60 -13.06 1.84
C GLN A 168 -11.89 -14.34 1.35
N GLY A 169 -11.81 -15.37 2.21
CA GLY A 169 -11.08 -16.59 1.88
C GLY A 169 -9.57 -16.48 2.13
N THR A 170 -8.78 -17.18 1.34
CA THR A 170 -7.31 -17.15 1.34
C THR A 170 -6.78 -16.79 -0.06
N PRO A 171 -5.51 -16.42 -0.24
CA PRO A 171 -4.95 -16.16 -1.56
C PRO A 171 -5.22 -17.26 -2.59
N LYS A 172 -5.26 -18.54 -2.13
CA LYS A 172 -5.53 -19.71 -2.99
C LYS A 172 -7.01 -19.89 -3.34
N THR A 173 -7.94 -19.44 -2.49
CA THR A 173 -9.39 -19.71 -2.62
C THR A 173 -10.24 -18.47 -2.88
N MET A 174 -9.72 -17.28 -2.64
CA MET A 174 -10.46 -16.01 -2.66
C MET A 174 -11.19 -15.70 -3.99
N GLN A 175 -10.76 -16.29 -5.10
CA GLN A 175 -11.36 -16.03 -6.41
C GLN A 175 -12.40 -17.10 -6.83
N LEU A 176 -12.57 -18.18 -6.05
CA LEU A 176 -13.42 -19.30 -6.46
C LEU A 176 -14.91 -18.96 -6.45
N ALA A 177 -15.39 -18.28 -5.41
CA ALA A 177 -16.80 -17.88 -5.28
C ALA A 177 -16.96 -16.74 -4.26
N PRO A 178 -16.44 -15.53 -4.53
CA PRO A 178 -16.65 -14.41 -3.61
C PRO A 178 -18.12 -14.03 -3.54
N HIS A 179 -18.70 -14.04 -2.34
CA HIS A 179 -20.09 -13.76 -2.10
C HIS A 179 -20.28 -12.79 -0.93
N TYR A 180 -21.09 -11.75 -1.13
CA TYR A 180 -21.53 -10.77 -0.15
C TYR A 180 -23.03 -10.51 -0.33
N GLU A 181 -23.75 -10.37 0.74
CA GLU A 181 -25.10 -9.79 0.68
C GLU A 181 -25.02 -8.26 0.46
N ASN A 182 -24.05 -7.62 1.14
CA ASN A 182 -23.73 -6.21 0.98
C ASN A 182 -22.23 -6.00 1.27
N VAL A 183 -21.43 -5.91 0.22
CA VAL A 183 -19.97 -5.84 0.34
C VAL A 183 -19.50 -4.65 1.17
N ARG A 184 -20.10 -3.49 1.05
CA ARG A 184 -19.74 -2.29 1.83
C ARG A 184 -19.96 -2.53 3.32
N ARG A 185 -21.16 -2.94 3.70
CA ARG A 185 -21.53 -3.20 5.09
C ARG A 185 -20.65 -4.27 5.72
N GLU A 186 -20.42 -5.37 5.01
CA GLU A 186 -19.63 -6.49 5.53
C GLU A 186 -18.16 -6.11 5.72
N VAL A 187 -17.58 -5.36 4.77
CA VAL A 187 -16.20 -4.86 4.89
C VAL A 187 -16.08 -3.83 6.02
N MET A 188 -17.06 -2.94 6.18
CA MET A 188 -17.07 -1.98 7.29
C MET A 188 -17.14 -2.68 8.67
N LEU A 189 -18.02 -3.68 8.82
CA LEU A 189 -18.14 -4.46 10.06
C LEU A 189 -16.85 -5.26 10.34
N TYR A 190 -16.24 -5.84 9.32
CA TYR A 190 -14.95 -6.51 9.41
C TYR A 190 -13.87 -5.59 10.00
N PHE A 191 -13.78 -4.36 9.51
CA PHE A 191 -12.82 -3.39 10.04
C PHE A 191 -13.16 -2.96 11.46
N ALA A 192 -14.43 -2.63 11.75
CA ALA A 192 -14.84 -2.18 13.06
C ALA A 192 -14.47 -3.22 14.15
N GLU A 193 -14.76 -4.50 13.92
CA GLU A 193 -14.41 -5.59 14.84
C GLU A 193 -12.90 -5.71 15.05
N ARG A 194 -12.11 -5.65 13.97
CA ARG A 194 -10.66 -5.85 14.04
C ARG A 194 -9.91 -4.66 14.61
N ILE A 195 -10.36 -3.46 14.31
CA ILE A 195 -9.83 -2.23 14.91
C ILE A 195 -10.04 -2.25 16.42
N ASP A 196 -11.24 -2.64 16.89
CA ASP A 196 -11.51 -2.75 18.33
C ASP A 196 -10.57 -3.77 19.00
N ARG A 197 -10.41 -4.97 18.42
CA ARG A 197 -9.48 -5.98 18.91
C ARG A 197 -8.04 -5.53 18.95
N LEU A 198 -7.56 -4.84 17.91
CA LEU A 198 -6.21 -4.28 17.84
C LEU A 198 -6.00 -3.22 18.92
N HIS A 199 -6.97 -2.33 19.13
CA HIS A 199 -6.94 -1.32 20.21
C HIS A 199 -6.88 -1.96 21.59
N GLN A 200 -7.70 -2.98 21.84
CA GLN A 200 -7.68 -3.73 23.12
C GLN A 200 -6.32 -4.39 23.38
N MET A 201 -5.56 -4.74 22.35
CA MET A 201 -4.20 -5.24 22.43
C MET A 201 -3.12 -4.16 22.52
N GLY A 202 -3.48 -2.87 22.35
CA GLY A 202 -2.57 -1.72 22.45
C GLY A 202 -2.01 -1.20 21.13
N ALA A 203 -2.44 -1.74 19.98
CA ALA A 203 -2.08 -1.16 18.67
C ALA A 203 -2.70 0.23 18.52
N LYS A 204 -1.91 1.20 18.04
CA LYS A 204 -2.33 2.62 17.95
C LYS A 204 -2.61 3.04 16.52
N ASP A 205 -1.66 2.81 15.64
CA ASP A 205 -1.68 3.30 14.26
C ASP A 205 -2.16 2.20 13.33
N ILE A 206 -3.42 2.28 12.92
CA ILE A 206 -4.07 1.32 12.03
C ILE A 206 -4.46 2.05 10.76
N ILE A 207 -4.06 1.50 9.61
CA ILE A 207 -4.41 1.95 8.28
C ILE A 207 -5.35 0.89 7.70
N VAL A 208 -6.46 1.26 7.09
CA VAL A 208 -7.40 0.31 6.49
C VAL A 208 -7.20 0.22 4.98
N ASP A 209 -7.17 -1.00 4.44
CA ASP A 209 -7.18 -1.26 2.99
C ASP A 209 -8.42 -2.10 2.64
N PRO A 210 -9.39 -1.58 1.86
CA PRO A 210 -10.58 -2.32 1.44
C PRO A 210 -10.29 -3.63 0.69
N GLY A 211 -9.05 -3.85 0.25
CA GLY A 211 -8.62 -5.09 -0.38
C GLY A 211 -9.22 -5.30 -1.75
N PHE A 212 -9.13 -4.30 -2.63
CA PHE A 212 -9.58 -4.43 -4.01
C PHE A 212 -8.94 -5.64 -4.69
N GLY A 213 -9.77 -6.48 -5.33
CA GLY A 213 -9.31 -7.70 -6.02
C GLY A 213 -9.09 -8.92 -5.11
N PHE A 214 -9.23 -8.79 -3.79
CA PHE A 214 -9.07 -9.90 -2.84
C PHE A 214 -10.43 -10.43 -2.39
N GLY A 215 -10.85 -11.58 -2.95
CA GLY A 215 -12.14 -12.20 -2.65
C GLY A 215 -13.34 -11.30 -3.03
N LYS A 216 -13.30 -10.67 -4.21
CA LYS A 216 -14.33 -9.75 -4.68
C LYS A 216 -14.54 -9.88 -6.19
N THR A 217 -15.80 -9.82 -6.65
CA THR A 217 -16.11 -9.71 -8.06
C THR A 217 -15.78 -8.33 -8.61
N ILE A 218 -15.91 -8.11 -9.91
CA ILE A 218 -15.72 -6.79 -10.52
C ILE A 218 -16.72 -5.80 -9.93
N GLU A 219 -18.00 -6.21 -9.82
CA GLU A 219 -19.10 -5.41 -9.28
C GLU A 219 -18.84 -5.02 -7.82
N HIS A 220 -18.40 -5.97 -6.97
CA HIS A 220 -18.02 -5.70 -5.58
C HIS A 220 -16.89 -4.67 -5.49
N ASN A 221 -15.88 -4.76 -6.36
CA ASN A 221 -14.79 -3.79 -6.37
C ASN A 221 -15.27 -2.40 -6.79
N TYR A 222 -16.14 -2.28 -7.79
CA TYR A 222 -16.67 -0.98 -8.21
C TYR A 222 -17.67 -0.41 -7.21
N ASP A 223 -18.46 -1.23 -6.52
CA ASP A 223 -19.32 -0.76 -5.42
C ASP A 223 -18.47 -0.17 -4.27
N LEU A 224 -17.40 -0.85 -3.84
CA LEU A 224 -16.47 -0.30 -2.85
C LEU A 224 -15.76 0.98 -3.32
N MET A 225 -15.35 1.05 -4.59
CA MET A 225 -14.71 2.24 -5.15
C MET A 225 -15.68 3.41 -5.24
N ALA A 226 -16.93 3.16 -5.64
CA ALA A 226 -17.96 4.19 -5.73
C ALA A 226 -18.32 4.81 -4.37
N HIS A 227 -18.04 4.09 -3.28
CA HIS A 227 -18.35 4.49 -1.90
C HIS A 227 -17.11 4.44 -0.99
N LEU A 228 -15.93 4.74 -1.54
CA LEU A 228 -14.67 4.68 -0.79
C LEU A 228 -14.66 5.65 0.41
N GLU A 229 -15.36 6.77 0.28
CA GLU A 229 -15.53 7.77 1.34
C GLU A 229 -16.21 7.23 2.61
N ASP A 230 -17.03 6.17 2.52
CA ASP A 230 -17.67 5.55 3.68
C ASP A 230 -16.64 5.06 4.72
N PHE A 231 -15.42 4.66 4.26
CA PHE A 231 -14.36 4.18 5.16
C PHE A 231 -13.80 5.26 6.10
N HIS A 232 -14.05 6.55 5.83
CA HIS A 232 -13.65 7.63 6.72
C HIS A 232 -14.39 7.59 8.07
N GLU A 233 -15.57 6.96 8.12
CA GLU A 233 -16.30 6.75 9.38
C GLU A 233 -15.54 5.89 10.39
N LEU A 234 -14.59 5.08 9.93
CA LEU A 234 -13.69 4.33 10.81
C LEU A 234 -12.66 5.21 11.54
N ASN A 235 -12.55 6.49 11.13
CA ASN A 235 -11.54 7.43 11.63
C ASN A 235 -10.12 6.84 11.58
N ARG A 236 -9.75 6.29 10.41
CA ARG A 236 -8.44 5.71 10.10
C ARG A 236 -7.99 6.13 8.70
N PRO A 237 -6.67 6.25 8.47
CA PRO A 237 -6.16 6.44 7.12
C PRO A 237 -6.62 5.30 6.21
N VAL A 238 -6.97 5.63 4.96
CA VAL A 238 -7.38 4.66 3.95
C VAL A 238 -6.25 4.48 2.94
N LEU A 239 -5.81 3.24 2.77
CA LEU A 239 -4.89 2.83 1.71
C LEU A 239 -5.69 2.21 0.56
N VAL A 240 -5.30 2.54 -0.67
CA VAL A 240 -5.90 1.97 -1.89
C VAL A 240 -4.83 1.30 -2.75
N GLY A 241 -4.99 -0.01 -2.94
CA GLY A 241 -4.13 -0.83 -3.80
C GLY A 241 -4.89 -1.37 -5.01
N ILE A 242 -5.06 -0.57 -6.09
CA ILE A 242 -5.79 -0.98 -7.30
C ILE A 242 -4.88 -1.16 -8.52
N SER A 243 -3.61 -0.82 -8.41
CA SER A 243 -2.68 -0.76 -9.53
C SER A 243 -2.65 -2.07 -10.32
N ARG A 244 -2.97 -1.99 -11.61
CA ARG A 244 -2.98 -3.08 -12.60
C ARG A 244 -3.84 -4.29 -12.22
N LYS A 245 -4.87 -4.10 -11.34
CA LYS A 245 -5.75 -5.19 -10.88
C LYS A 245 -6.83 -5.56 -11.91
N SER A 246 -7.35 -6.77 -11.76
CA SER A 246 -8.31 -7.39 -12.70
C SER A 246 -9.59 -6.59 -12.89
N MET A 247 -10.05 -5.85 -11.88
CA MET A 247 -11.20 -4.96 -12.01
C MET A 247 -11.03 -3.93 -13.15
N ILE A 248 -9.79 -3.52 -13.42
CA ILE A 248 -9.47 -2.54 -14.47
C ILE A 248 -9.39 -3.24 -15.84
N TYR A 249 -8.45 -4.17 -16.00
CA TYR A 249 -8.19 -4.72 -17.32
C TYR A 249 -9.31 -5.64 -17.84
N LYS A 250 -10.05 -6.33 -16.96
CA LYS A 250 -11.21 -7.12 -17.39
C LYS A 250 -12.37 -6.24 -17.88
N LEU A 251 -12.64 -5.10 -17.19
CA LEU A 251 -13.64 -4.15 -17.64
C LEU A 251 -13.30 -3.54 -19.00
N LEU A 252 -12.02 -3.23 -19.22
CA LEU A 252 -11.54 -2.56 -20.44
C LEU A 252 -11.16 -3.53 -21.57
N GLY A 253 -11.32 -4.84 -21.37
CA GLY A 253 -10.95 -5.87 -22.36
C GLY A 253 -9.44 -5.96 -22.61
N GLY A 254 -8.62 -5.66 -21.61
CA GLY A 254 -7.16 -5.63 -21.72
C GLY A 254 -6.44 -6.68 -20.84
N THR A 255 -5.20 -6.37 -20.53
CA THR A 255 -4.29 -7.18 -19.69
C THR A 255 -3.70 -6.31 -18.57
N PRO A 256 -3.03 -6.88 -17.57
CA PRO A 256 -2.30 -6.09 -16.57
C PRO A 256 -1.32 -5.08 -17.19
N GLN A 257 -0.66 -5.45 -18.29
CA GLN A 257 0.33 -4.61 -19.00
C GLN A 257 -0.33 -3.39 -19.67
N THR A 258 -1.54 -3.54 -20.20
CA THR A 258 -2.27 -2.46 -20.89
C THR A 258 -3.15 -1.62 -19.98
N SER A 259 -3.18 -1.89 -18.65
CA SER A 259 -4.11 -1.27 -17.69
C SER A 259 -3.60 0.00 -17.02
N LEU A 260 -2.47 0.56 -17.46
CA LEU A 260 -1.87 1.76 -16.87
C LEU A 260 -2.84 2.95 -16.88
N ASN A 261 -3.44 3.26 -18.02
CA ASN A 261 -4.39 4.37 -18.13
C ASN A 261 -5.59 4.22 -17.18
N GLY A 262 -6.22 3.02 -17.14
CA GLY A 262 -7.32 2.76 -16.21
C GLY A 262 -6.88 2.79 -14.74
N THR A 263 -5.64 2.41 -14.45
CA THR A 263 -5.04 2.55 -13.12
C THR A 263 -4.95 4.03 -12.72
N THR A 264 -4.42 4.89 -13.59
CA THR A 264 -4.30 6.34 -13.32
C THR A 264 -5.66 6.99 -13.11
N VAL A 265 -6.67 6.62 -13.91
CA VAL A 265 -8.05 7.09 -13.73
C VAL A 265 -8.58 6.73 -12.34
N LEU A 266 -8.42 5.45 -11.91
CA LEU A 266 -8.90 5.04 -10.60
C LEU A 266 -8.04 5.57 -9.44
N HIS A 267 -6.75 5.85 -9.63
CA HIS A 267 -5.96 6.60 -8.65
C HIS A 267 -6.54 8.00 -8.43
N THR A 268 -6.89 8.71 -9.50
CA THR A 268 -7.51 10.05 -9.39
C THR A 268 -8.85 9.98 -8.66
N VAL A 269 -9.69 9.01 -9.01
CA VAL A 269 -10.97 8.77 -8.29
C VAL A 269 -10.73 8.45 -6.82
N SER A 270 -9.73 7.63 -6.50
CA SER A 270 -9.39 7.29 -5.12
C SER A 270 -8.96 8.53 -4.32
N LEU A 271 -8.17 9.41 -4.92
CA LEU A 271 -7.75 10.67 -4.30
C LEU A 271 -8.94 11.61 -4.04
N GLU A 272 -9.84 11.77 -5.02
CA GLU A 272 -11.07 12.57 -4.86
C GLU A 272 -11.97 12.03 -3.75
N LYS A 273 -11.96 10.72 -3.52
CA LYS A 273 -12.70 10.04 -2.45
C LYS A 273 -11.91 9.92 -1.13
N GLY A 274 -10.78 10.61 -1.02
CA GLY A 274 -10.02 10.77 0.22
C GLY A 274 -9.08 9.61 0.57
N ALA A 275 -8.55 8.88 -0.41
CA ALA A 275 -7.47 7.95 -0.15
C ALA A 275 -6.23 8.68 0.39
N HIS A 276 -5.67 8.17 1.50
CA HIS A 276 -4.48 8.75 2.15
C HIS A 276 -3.18 8.15 1.61
N ILE A 277 -3.23 6.89 1.14
CA ILE A 277 -2.06 6.18 0.59
C ILE A 277 -2.49 5.46 -0.69
N LEU A 278 -1.74 5.65 -1.77
CA LEU A 278 -1.88 4.84 -2.99
C LEU A 278 -0.72 3.85 -3.07
N ARG A 279 -1.02 2.55 -3.04
CA ARG A 279 -0.04 1.46 -3.19
C ARG A 279 0.05 1.06 -4.65
N VAL A 280 1.22 1.31 -5.28
CA VAL A 280 1.33 1.37 -6.74
C VAL A 280 2.55 0.65 -7.32
N HIS A 281 2.41 0.13 -8.56
CA HIS A 281 3.54 -0.34 -9.37
C HIS A 281 4.20 0.78 -10.17
N ASP A 282 3.38 1.75 -10.61
CA ASP A 282 3.73 2.83 -11.53
C ASP A 282 3.76 4.16 -10.75
N VAL A 283 4.88 4.41 -10.08
CA VAL A 283 5.03 5.53 -9.15
C VAL A 283 4.92 6.86 -9.87
N LYS A 284 5.60 7.03 -11.01
CA LYS A 284 5.61 8.28 -11.77
C LYS A 284 4.19 8.75 -12.09
N GLU A 285 3.37 7.87 -12.66
CA GLU A 285 1.99 8.18 -13.06
C GLU A 285 1.08 8.45 -11.85
N ALA A 286 1.32 7.77 -10.73
CA ALA A 286 0.60 8.03 -9.49
C ALA A 286 0.98 9.39 -8.89
N VAL A 287 2.26 9.79 -8.94
CA VAL A 287 2.75 11.11 -8.54
C VAL A 287 2.16 12.21 -9.43
N GLU A 288 2.07 11.99 -10.74
CA GLU A 288 1.43 12.93 -11.67
C GLU A 288 -0.05 13.13 -11.32
N ALA A 289 -0.79 12.03 -11.05
CA ALA A 289 -2.18 12.10 -10.60
C ALA A 289 -2.32 12.84 -9.26
N LYS A 290 -1.46 12.55 -8.26
CA LYS A 290 -1.40 13.27 -6.97
C LYS A 290 -1.16 14.77 -7.19
N ARG A 291 -0.22 15.16 -8.04
CA ARG A 291 0.10 16.58 -8.31
C ARG A 291 -1.08 17.32 -8.94
N ILE A 292 -1.76 16.71 -9.90
CA ILE A 292 -2.96 17.29 -10.54
C ILE A 292 -4.07 17.43 -9.49
N PHE A 293 -4.33 16.39 -8.71
CA PHE A 293 -5.30 16.42 -7.63
C PHE A 293 -5.00 17.54 -6.63
N MET A 294 -3.77 17.63 -6.12
CA MET A 294 -3.36 18.66 -5.16
C MET A 294 -3.47 20.08 -5.73
N ALA A 295 -3.16 20.27 -7.02
CA ALA A 295 -3.36 21.55 -7.68
C ALA A 295 -4.83 21.98 -7.71
N MET A 296 -5.76 21.02 -7.95
CA MET A 296 -7.20 21.30 -7.95
C MET A 296 -7.72 21.64 -6.54
N GLN A 297 -7.18 21.02 -5.50
CA GLN A 297 -7.60 21.28 -4.10
C GLN A 297 -7.35 22.73 -3.66
N GLN A 298 -6.41 23.45 -4.28
CA GLN A 298 -6.13 24.85 -3.98
C GLN A 298 -7.29 25.81 -4.35
N PHE A 299 -8.26 25.35 -5.12
CA PHE A 299 -9.40 26.12 -5.58
C PHE A 299 -10.74 25.65 -5.00
N LYS A 300 -10.74 24.68 -4.10
CA LYS A 300 -11.91 24.22 -3.34
C LYS A 300 -12.01 24.93 -2.00
#